data_6a6f254a5b9077974ebea14560e39f73
#
_entry.id   6a6f254a5b9077974ebea14560e39f73
#
_cell.length_a   1.000
_cell.length_b   1.000
_cell.length_c   1.000
_cell.angle_alpha   90.00
_cell.angle_beta   90.00
_cell.angle_gamma   90.00
#
_symmetry.space_group_name_H-M   'P 1'
#
loop_
_entity.id
_entity.type
_entity.pdbx_description
1 polymer ?
#
loop_
_entity_poly.entity_id
_entity_poly.type
_entity_poly.pdbx_seq_one_letter_code
_entity_poly.pdbx_strand_id
1 'polypeptide(L)'
;MKTNMKMIRLFLGSFIAMILLCACFDDEGNYDQSELATVEIKVSYTTPAIGEEYVLRPEIDYKGIDSTEFAYTWVSSIQDKWSDTISREKILRYTFTEVASYNICLIVEHEPTGALTTWNLYIGSTSRYSKGWTILSDQNNQSILSYIRIDQEDEKIKYNLFKNIYTSLRGDELGT
;
A
#
# COMPACT_ATOMS: atom_id res chain seq x y z
N MET A 1 -61.44 43.33 -26.35
CA MET A 1 -60.26 43.06 -27.16
C MET A 1 -58.89 43.40 -26.51
N LYS A 2 -58.86 44.06 -25.34
CA LYS A 2 -57.59 44.41 -24.61
C LYS A 2 -56.96 43.29 -23.77
N THR A 3 -57.73 42.24 -23.43
CA THR A 3 -57.27 41.17 -22.53
C THR A 3 -56.36 40.15 -23.21
N ASN A 4 -56.51 39.92 -24.50
CA ASN A 4 -55.71 38.96 -25.29
C ASN A 4 -54.25 39.45 -25.52
N MET A 5 -54.04 40.74 -25.60
CA MET A 5 -52.73 41.29 -25.83
C MET A 5 -51.82 41.19 -24.63
N LYS A 6 -52.36 41.23 -23.42
CA LYS A 6 -51.57 41.04 -22.18
C LYS A 6 -51.16 39.57 -22.01
N MET A 7 -52.05 38.62 -22.32
CA MET A 7 -51.72 37.18 -22.26
C MET A 7 -50.68 36.80 -23.29
N ILE A 8 -50.79 37.30 -24.53
CA ILE A 8 -49.78 37.08 -25.60
C ILE A 8 -48.40 37.61 -25.20
N ARG A 9 -48.30 38.77 -24.59
CA ARG A 9 -47.03 39.32 -24.10
C ARG A 9 -46.45 38.50 -22.95
N LEU A 10 -47.28 37.96 -22.07
CA LEU A 10 -46.82 37.09 -20.97
C LEU A 10 -46.34 35.74 -21.51
N PHE A 11 -47.03 35.13 -22.47
CA PHE A 11 -46.59 33.90 -23.14
C PHE A 11 -45.31 34.12 -23.93
N LEU A 12 -45.16 35.24 -24.65
CA LEU A 12 -43.95 35.54 -25.41
C LEU A 12 -42.76 35.80 -24.50
N GLY A 13 -42.95 36.48 -23.38
CA GLY A 13 -41.90 36.69 -22.36
C GLY A 13 -41.45 35.39 -21.68
N SER A 14 -42.42 34.49 -21.36
CA SER A 14 -42.11 33.16 -20.81
C SER A 14 -41.34 32.27 -21.82
N PHE A 15 -41.70 32.33 -23.10
CA PHE A 15 -41.08 31.55 -24.14
C PHE A 15 -39.63 32.04 -24.42
N ILE A 16 -39.41 33.36 -24.40
CA ILE A 16 -38.07 33.93 -24.54
C ILE A 16 -37.19 33.58 -23.32
N ALA A 17 -37.76 33.64 -22.09
CA ALA A 17 -37.05 33.23 -20.90
C ALA A 17 -36.67 31.73 -20.93
N MET A 18 -37.54 30.87 -21.49
CA MET A 18 -37.29 29.44 -21.63
C MET A 18 -36.15 29.13 -22.65
N ILE A 19 -36.06 29.92 -23.73
CA ILE A 19 -34.99 29.81 -24.73
C ILE A 19 -33.64 30.26 -24.15
N LEU A 20 -33.64 31.28 -23.29
CA LEU A 20 -32.43 31.75 -22.62
C LEU A 20 -31.89 30.79 -21.56
N LEU A 21 -32.77 29.93 -20.99
CA LEU A 21 -32.38 28.88 -20.07
C LEU A 21 -31.89 27.60 -20.76
N CYS A 22 -32.20 27.44 -22.04
CA CYS A 22 -31.69 26.33 -22.89
C CYS A 22 -30.38 26.68 -23.62
N ALA A 23 -29.74 27.80 -23.30
CA ALA A 23 -28.35 27.98 -23.65
C ALA A 23 -27.54 26.98 -22.80
N CYS A 24 -27.61 25.68 -23.17
CA CYS A 24 -26.57 24.73 -22.85
C CYS A 24 -25.27 25.44 -23.20
N PHE A 25 -24.46 25.66 -22.23
CA PHE A 25 -23.06 25.91 -22.39
C PHE A 25 -22.54 24.70 -23.19
N ASP A 26 -22.39 24.81 -24.49
CA ASP A 26 -21.58 23.89 -25.25
C ASP A 26 -20.18 24.09 -24.69
N ASP A 27 -19.86 23.29 -23.68
CA ASP A 27 -18.49 23.06 -23.29
C ASP A 27 -17.84 22.39 -24.51
N GLU A 28 -17.25 23.19 -25.39
CA GLU A 28 -16.35 22.72 -26.42
C GLU A 28 -15.11 22.15 -25.73
N GLY A 29 -15.33 21.07 -24.94
CA GLY A 29 -14.34 20.39 -24.13
C GLY A 29 -12.98 20.31 -24.80
N ASN A 30 -12.32 21.43 -24.80
CA ASN A 30 -10.93 21.57 -25.21
C ASN A 30 -10.04 21.10 -24.05
N TYR A 31 -10.50 20.01 -23.41
CA TYR A 31 -9.68 19.26 -22.51
C TYR A 31 -8.67 18.55 -23.40
N ASP A 32 -7.49 19.12 -23.51
CA ASP A 32 -6.30 18.37 -23.86
C ASP A 32 -6.27 17.17 -22.90
N GLN A 33 -6.84 16.06 -23.36
CA GLN A 33 -6.71 14.78 -22.65
C GLN A 33 -5.26 14.35 -22.86
N SER A 34 -4.35 14.99 -22.15
CA SER A 34 -3.02 14.44 -21.96
C SER A 34 -3.29 13.06 -21.34
N GLU A 35 -2.88 12.01 -22.03
CA GLU A 35 -2.99 10.65 -21.51
C GLU A 35 -2.40 10.66 -20.12
N LEU A 36 -3.25 10.36 -19.13
CA LEU A 36 -2.80 10.29 -17.74
C LEU A 36 -1.65 9.31 -17.68
N ALA A 37 -0.50 9.77 -17.22
CA ALA A 37 0.69 8.96 -17.06
C ALA A 37 0.42 7.88 -15.99
N THR A 38 -0.11 6.74 -16.43
CA THR A 38 -0.40 5.59 -15.57
C THR A 38 0.68 4.54 -15.72
N VAL A 39 1.06 3.91 -14.62
CA VAL A 39 2.04 2.82 -14.59
C VAL A 39 1.37 1.50 -14.21
N GLU A 40 1.96 0.38 -14.62
CA GLU A 40 1.57 -0.93 -14.12
C GLU A 40 2.54 -1.38 -13.02
N ILE A 41 2.02 -1.82 -11.88
CA ILE A 41 2.80 -2.20 -10.71
C ILE A 41 2.57 -3.68 -10.41
N LYS A 42 3.67 -4.46 -10.33
CA LYS A 42 3.68 -5.86 -9.90
C LYS A 42 4.63 -6.00 -8.73
N VAL A 43 4.21 -6.72 -7.69
CA VAL A 43 5.05 -6.96 -6.51
C VAL A 43 4.92 -8.41 -6.09
N SER A 44 6.05 -9.10 -5.97
CA SER A 44 6.13 -10.40 -5.32
C SER A 44 6.38 -10.19 -3.83
N TYR A 45 5.70 -10.94 -2.98
CA TYR A 45 5.81 -10.78 -1.53
C TYR A 45 5.78 -12.12 -0.80
N THR A 46 6.36 -12.12 0.39
CA THR A 46 6.35 -13.24 1.34
C THR A 46 5.76 -12.76 2.66
N THR A 47 5.48 -13.67 3.57
CA THR A 47 5.01 -13.31 4.92
C THR A 47 6.18 -12.75 5.75
N PRO A 48 6.09 -11.50 6.24
CA PRO A 48 7.14 -10.91 7.07
C PRO A 48 7.17 -11.50 8.48
N ALA A 49 8.37 -11.62 9.05
CA ALA A 49 8.56 -11.89 10.46
C ALA A 49 8.85 -10.60 11.23
N ILE A 50 8.27 -10.45 12.42
CA ILE A 50 8.54 -9.29 13.28
C ILE A 50 10.03 -9.21 13.66
N GLY A 51 10.57 -7.98 13.72
CA GLY A 51 11.95 -7.71 14.07
C GLY A 51 12.98 -8.07 13.00
N GLU A 52 12.54 -8.48 11.79
CA GLU A 52 13.40 -8.72 10.63
C GLU A 52 13.15 -7.67 9.55
N GLU A 53 14.20 -7.30 8.80
CA GLU A 53 14.02 -6.40 7.65
C GLU A 53 13.20 -7.10 6.58
N TYR A 54 12.10 -6.49 6.20
CA TYR A 54 11.23 -6.92 5.11
C TYR A 54 11.44 -6.02 3.91
N VAL A 55 11.67 -6.61 2.73
CA VAL A 55 12.00 -5.87 1.52
C VAL A 55 10.97 -6.16 0.44
N LEU A 56 10.25 -5.12 -0.04
CA LEU A 56 9.40 -5.19 -1.22
C LEU A 56 10.07 -4.48 -2.39
N ARG A 57 10.15 -5.18 -3.53
CA ARG A 57 10.72 -4.67 -4.79
C ARG A 57 9.63 -4.63 -5.85
N PRO A 58 8.99 -3.48 -6.08
CA PRO A 58 8.01 -3.34 -7.14
C PRO A 58 8.69 -3.37 -8.51
N GLU A 59 8.12 -4.14 -9.42
CA GLU A 59 8.37 -4.06 -10.85
C GLU A 59 7.36 -3.08 -11.43
N ILE A 60 7.84 -1.96 -12.00
CA ILE A 60 6.99 -0.88 -12.50
C ILE A 60 7.24 -0.72 -14.00
N ASP A 61 6.18 -0.91 -14.79
CA ASP A 61 6.16 -0.57 -16.20
C ASP A 61 5.66 0.86 -16.38
N TYR A 62 6.56 1.76 -16.75
CA TYR A 62 6.32 3.19 -16.92
C TYR A 62 5.70 3.55 -18.26
N LYS A 63 5.36 2.56 -19.11
CA LYS A 63 4.74 2.78 -20.42
C LYS A 63 5.52 3.73 -21.35
N GLY A 64 6.85 3.71 -21.23
CA GLY A 64 7.74 4.54 -22.05
C GLY A 64 8.04 5.93 -21.51
N ILE A 65 7.49 6.30 -20.35
CA ILE A 65 7.80 7.54 -19.64
C ILE A 65 9.13 7.38 -18.88
N ASP A 66 9.90 8.45 -18.71
CA ASP A 66 11.15 8.40 -17.96
C ASP A 66 10.87 8.10 -16.47
N SER A 67 11.50 7.07 -15.95
CA SER A 67 11.34 6.65 -14.56
C SER A 67 11.80 7.69 -13.53
N THR A 68 12.59 8.68 -13.94
CA THR A 68 13.04 9.79 -13.08
C THR A 68 11.96 10.83 -12.82
N GLU A 69 10.88 10.80 -13.59
CA GLU A 69 9.72 11.69 -13.42
C GLU A 69 8.72 11.19 -12.37
N PHE A 70 9.03 10.09 -11.67
CA PHE A 70 8.13 9.49 -10.70
C PHE A 70 8.66 9.56 -9.27
N ALA A 71 7.78 10.00 -8.37
CA ALA A 71 7.98 9.94 -6.92
C ALA A 71 7.23 8.73 -6.33
N TYR A 72 7.76 8.21 -5.22
CA TYR A 72 7.22 7.04 -4.54
C TYR A 72 6.85 7.39 -3.11
N THR A 73 5.72 6.88 -2.64
CA THR A 73 5.32 7.01 -1.25
C THR A 73 4.71 5.70 -0.78
N TRP A 74 5.31 5.12 0.26
CA TRP A 74 4.77 3.95 0.95
C TRP A 74 4.05 4.39 2.21
N VAL A 75 2.82 3.93 2.36
CA VAL A 75 1.99 4.17 3.53
C VAL A 75 1.58 2.82 4.11
N SER A 76 1.52 2.71 5.42
CA SER A 76 1.03 1.53 6.11
C SER A 76 -0.16 1.87 6.99
N SER A 77 -1.11 0.95 7.13
CA SER A 77 -2.16 1.02 8.14
C SER A 77 -2.24 -0.28 8.93
N ILE A 78 -2.57 -0.16 10.22
CA ILE A 78 -2.88 -1.27 11.11
C ILE A 78 -4.32 -1.10 11.55
N GLN A 79 -5.15 -2.15 11.41
CA GLN A 79 -6.56 -2.13 11.85
C GLN A 79 -7.31 -0.87 11.38
N ASP A 80 -7.22 -0.56 10.08
CA ASP A 80 -7.85 0.60 9.43
C ASP A 80 -7.40 1.99 9.93
N LYS A 81 -6.38 2.05 10.76
CA LYS A 81 -5.73 3.32 11.12
C LYS A 81 -4.56 3.55 10.17
N TRP A 82 -4.73 4.49 9.25
CA TRP A 82 -3.65 4.92 8.39
C TRP A 82 -2.53 5.52 9.24
N SER A 83 -1.34 4.98 9.08
CA SER A 83 -0.13 5.53 9.69
C SER A 83 0.50 6.55 8.74
N ASP A 84 1.52 7.19 9.23
CA ASP A 84 2.34 8.09 8.44
C ASP A 84 3.05 7.35 7.29
N THR A 85 3.65 8.11 6.39
CA THR A 85 4.54 7.60 5.36
C THR A 85 5.67 6.78 5.98
N ILE A 86 5.82 5.52 5.54
CA ILE A 86 6.86 4.61 6.05
C ILE A 86 8.13 4.61 5.19
N SER A 87 8.04 5.02 3.92
CA SER A 87 9.18 5.19 3.02
C SER A 87 8.82 6.08 1.83
N ARG A 88 9.84 6.73 1.23
CA ARG A 88 9.75 7.47 -0.04
C ARG A 88 10.67 6.87 -1.11
N GLU A 89 11.26 5.73 -0.83
CA GLU A 89 12.11 5.02 -1.77
C GLU A 89 11.29 4.10 -2.68
N LYS A 90 11.76 3.84 -3.91
CA LYS A 90 11.11 2.87 -4.80
C LYS A 90 11.03 1.47 -4.16
N ILE A 91 12.08 1.04 -3.46
CA ILE A 91 12.13 -0.23 -2.75
C ILE A 91 11.78 0.01 -1.29
N LEU A 92 10.70 -0.64 -0.80
CA LEU A 92 10.38 -0.59 0.61
C LEU A 92 11.36 -1.48 1.40
N ARG A 93 11.95 -0.90 2.46
CA ARG A 93 12.62 -1.61 3.55
C ARG A 93 11.93 -1.25 4.84
N TYR A 94 11.34 -2.24 5.48
CA TYR A 94 10.51 -2.01 6.66
C TYR A 94 10.67 -3.14 7.68
N THR A 95 10.63 -2.82 8.97
CA THR A 95 10.67 -3.81 10.04
C THR A 95 9.36 -3.77 10.81
N PHE A 96 8.61 -4.87 10.76
CA PHE A 96 7.38 -5.02 11.52
C PHE A 96 7.69 -5.24 13.01
N THR A 97 7.01 -4.51 13.89
CA THR A 97 7.24 -4.59 15.34
C THR A 97 6.17 -5.39 16.07
N GLU A 98 5.01 -5.60 15.47
CA GLU A 98 3.87 -6.29 16.06
C GLU A 98 3.35 -7.38 15.13
N VAL A 99 2.82 -8.47 15.72
CA VAL A 99 2.07 -9.48 14.96
C VAL A 99 0.67 -8.94 14.72
N ALA A 100 0.45 -8.44 13.51
CA ALA A 100 -0.80 -7.83 13.11
C ALA A 100 -1.07 -7.99 11.61
N SER A 101 -2.26 -7.61 11.18
CA SER A 101 -2.59 -7.42 9.77
C SER A 101 -2.32 -5.98 9.37
N TYR A 102 -1.56 -5.80 8.30
CA TYR A 102 -1.18 -4.52 7.74
C TYR A 102 -1.78 -4.35 6.35
N ASN A 103 -2.20 -3.15 6.03
CA ASN A 103 -2.43 -2.73 4.67
C ASN A 103 -1.28 -1.82 4.27
N ILE A 104 -0.50 -2.22 3.26
CA ILE A 104 0.62 -1.45 2.73
C ILE A 104 0.20 -0.91 1.37
N CYS A 105 0.27 0.40 1.19
CA CYS A 105 -0.04 1.07 -0.06
C CYS A 105 1.22 1.71 -0.64
N LEU A 106 1.53 1.40 -1.90
CA LEU A 106 2.48 2.14 -2.72
C LEU A 106 1.71 3.14 -3.56
N ILE A 107 2.07 4.40 -3.46
CA ILE A 107 1.59 5.50 -4.29
C ILE A 107 2.74 5.89 -5.20
N VAL A 108 2.53 5.84 -6.51
CA VAL A 108 3.47 6.29 -7.54
C VAL A 108 2.87 7.53 -8.19
N GLU A 109 3.54 8.64 -8.06
CA GLU A 109 3.15 9.94 -8.58
C GLU A 109 4.02 10.31 -9.78
N HIS A 110 3.41 10.66 -10.89
CA HIS A 110 4.10 11.29 -12.00
C HIS A 110 4.18 12.79 -11.75
N GLU A 111 5.35 13.29 -11.32
CA GLU A 111 5.54 14.66 -10.84
C GLU A 111 5.10 15.74 -11.85
N PRO A 112 5.36 15.62 -13.19
CA PRO A 112 4.95 16.65 -14.14
C PRO A 112 3.44 16.82 -14.28
N THR A 113 2.63 15.77 -14.10
CA THR A 113 1.17 15.83 -14.29
C THR A 113 0.39 15.68 -12.99
N GLY A 114 1.03 15.25 -11.90
CA GLY A 114 0.36 14.92 -10.63
C GLY A 114 -0.51 13.65 -10.71
N ALA A 115 -0.38 12.84 -11.78
CA ALA A 115 -1.12 11.61 -11.92
C ALA A 115 -0.64 10.57 -10.89
N LEU A 116 -1.59 9.92 -10.19
CA LEU A 116 -1.33 8.95 -9.14
C LEU A 116 -1.74 7.55 -9.59
N THR A 117 -0.85 6.59 -9.38
CA THR A 117 -1.16 5.15 -9.47
C THR A 117 -0.91 4.51 -8.12
N THR A 118 -1.84 3.71 -7.63
CA THR A 118 -1.73 3.05 -6.33
C THR A 118 -1.71 1.54 -6.46
N TRP A 119 -0.94 0.89 -5.59
CA TRP A 119 -0.93 -0.55 -5.41
C TRP A 119 -1.07 -0.87 -3.92
N ASN A 120 -1.93 -1.85 -3.60
CA ASN A 120 -2.24 -2.21 -2.21
C ASN A 120 -1.91 -3.68 -1.94
N LEU A 121 -1.32 -3.93 -0.77
CA LEU A 121 -1.04 -5.25 -0.23
C LEU A 121 -1.63 -5.37 1.17
N TYR A 122 -2.51 -6.36 1.35
CA TYR A 122 -2.95 -6.78 2.67
C TYR A 122 -2.13 -7.97 3.13
N ILE A 123 -1.37 -7.82 4.23
CA ILE A 123 -0.39 -8.80 4.68
C ILE A 123 -0.41 -8.94 6.20
N GLY A 124 -0.35 -10.20 6.68
CA GLY A 124 -0.17 -10.50 8.10
C GLY A 124 1.31 -10.69 8.42
N SER A 125 1.79 -10.02 9.46
CA SER A 125 3.12 -10.33 10.03
C SER A 125 3.03 -11.52 10.99
N THR A 126 4.13 -12.23 11.14
CA THR A 126 4.22 -13.40 12.03
C THR A 126 5.38 -13.26 13.01
N SER A 127 5.30 -14.01 14.12
CA SER A 127 6.47 -14.18 14.98
C SER A 127 7.58 -14.93 14.22
N ARG A 128 8.84 -14.56 14.45
CA ARG A 128 9.98 -15.32 13.92
C ARG A 128 10.04 -16.76 14.39
N TYR A 129 9.28 -17.07 15.45
CA TYR A 129 9.17 -18.42 16.04
C TYR A 129 7.82 -19.09 15.72
N SER A 130 7.14 -18.74 14.63
CA SER A 130 5.80 -19.24 14.29
C SER A 130 5.78 -20.58 13.61
N LYS A 131 6.88 -20.97 12.93
CA LYS A 131 6.98 -22.24 12.18
C LYS A 131 8.32 -22.89 12.46
N GLY A 132 8.32 -23.98 13.22
CA GLY A 132 9.56 -24.68 13.50
C GLY A 132 9.50 -25.56 14.74
N TRP A 133 10.69 -25.88 15.25
CA TRP A 133 10.89 -26.78 16.37
C TRP A 133 11.58 -26.05 17.51
N THR A 134 11.00 -26.16 18.70
CA THR A 134 11.63 -25.72 19.94
C THR A 134 12.38 -26.89 20.55
N ILE A 135 13.64 -26.70 20.90
CA ILE A 135 14.52 -27.72 21.47
C ILE A 135 15.00 -27.21 22.81
N LEU A 136 14.69 -27.95 23.87
CA LEU A 136 15.29 -27.77 25.18
C LEU A 136 16.44 -28.76 25.31
N SER A 137 17.63 -28.26 25.65
CA SER A 137 18.83 -29.07 25.85
C SER A 137 19.54 -28.66 27.14
N ASP A 138 20.30 -29.56 27.71
CA ASP A 138 21.23 -29.26 28.80
C ASP A 138 22.66 -29.20 28.26
N GLN A 139 23.38 -28.16 28.62
CA GLN A 139 24.79 -27.99 28.30
C GLN A 139 25.52 -27.43 29.51
N ASN A 140 26.44 -28.19 30.08
CA ASN A 140 27.21 -27.80 31.27
C ASN A 140 26.34 -27.45 32.50
N ASN A 141 25.31 -28.23 32.78
CA ASN A 141 24.31 -28.00 33.80
C ASN A 141 23.50 -26.69 33.61
N GLN A 142 23.39 -26.22 32.40
CA GLN A 142 22.59 -25.06 32.05
C GLN A 142 21.55 -25.44 30.99
N SER A 143 20.31 -25.11 31.23
CA SER A 143 19.22 -25.36 30.27
C SER A 143 19.27 -24.34 29.16
N ILE A 144 19.32 -24.83 27.91
CA ILE A 144 19.37 -23.99 26.72
C ILE A 144 18.11 -24.25 25.89
N LEU A 145 17.36 -23.18 25.64
CA LEU A 145 16.21 -23.21 24.74
C LEU A 145 16.65 -22.72 23.36
N SER A 146 16.55 -23.59 22.36
CA SER A 146 16.87 -23.28 20.97
C SER A 146 15.64 -23.44 20.08
N TYR A 147 15.65 -22.81 18.92
CA TYR A 147 14.56 -22.88 17.96
C TYR A 147 15.11 -23.11 16.54
N ILE A 148 14.53 -24.05 15.81
CA ILE A 148 14.81 -24.27 14.41
C ILE A 148 13.62 -23.77 13.61
N ARG A 149 13.79 -22.65 12.92
CA ARG A 149 12.77 -22.13 11.98
C ARG A 149 12.82 -22.90 10.67
N ILE A 150 11.64 -23.21 10.15
CA ILE A 150 11.45 -23.84 8.86
C ILE A 150 10.94 -22.78 7.91
N ASP A 151 11.78 -22.36 6.97
CA ASP A 151 11.42 -21.44 5.91
C ASP A 151 11.26 -22.23 4.61
N GLN A 152 10.26 -21.88 3.81
CA GLN A 152 10.06 -22.45 2.48
C GLN A 152 10.28 -21.33 1.46
N GLU A 153 11.27 -21.51 0.62
CA GLU A 153 11.68 -20.56 -0.41
C GLU A 153 11.83 -21.33 -1.73
N ASP A 154 11.03 -21.01 -2.74
CA ASP A 154 11.07 -21.63 -4.08
C ASP A 154 11.14 -23.17 -4.06
N GLU A 155 10.17 -23.82 -3.41
CA GLU A 155 10.11 -25.29 -3.23
C GLU A 155 11.24 -25.90 -2.39
N LYS A 156 12.18 -25.09 -1.89
CA LYS A 156 13.25 -25.55 -0.99
C LYS A 156 12.95 -25.25 0.45
N ILE A 157 13.22 -26.24 1.31
CA ILE A 157 13.09 -26.07 2.76
C ILE A 157 14.45 -25.62 3.29
N LYS A 158 14.46 -24.50 4.02
CA LYS A 158 15.63 -23.95 4.69
C LYS A 158 15.41 -24.00 6.20
N TYR A 159 16.41 -24.46 6.91
CA TYR A 159 16.41 -24.54 8.37
C TYR A 159 17.33 -23.48 8.95
N ASN A 160 16.79 -22.61 9.81
CA ASN A 160 17.53 -21.56 10.50
C ASN A 160 17.55 -21.84 11.99
N LEU A 161 18.72 -22.09 12.57
CA LEU A 161 18.91 -22.38 13.98
C LEU A 161 19.15 -21.11 14.78
N PHE A 162 18.29 -20.85 15.74
CA PHE A 162 18.44 -19.81 16.77
C PHE A 162 18.78 -20.49 18.10
N LYS A 163 20.00 -20.27 18.59
CA LYS A 163 20.46 -20.83 19.86
C LYS A 163 20.13 -19.88 21.00
N ASN A 164 19.87 -20.47 22.18
CA ASN A 164 19.67 -19.73 23.42
C ASN A 164 18.65 -18.59 23.32
N ILE A 165 17.48 -18.88 22.71
CA ILE A 165 16.44 -17.89 22.46
C ILE A 165 15.85 -17.30 23.73
N TYR A 166 15.87 -18.04 24.85
CA TYR A 166 15.38 -17.54 26.13
C TYR A 166 16.23 -16.35 26.59
N THR A 167 17.54 -16.49 26.65
CA THR A 167 18.45 -15.42 27.03
C THR A 167 18.36 -14.21 26.08
N SER A 168 18.20 -14.48 24.76
CA SER A 168 18.06 -13.40 23.77
C SER A 168 16.76 -12.59 23.92
N LEU A 169 15.70 -13.21 24.48
CA LEU A 169 14.40 -12.57 24.68
C LEU A 169 14.23 -11.92 26.06
N ARG A 170 14.83 -12.50 27.09
CA ARG A 170 14.63 -12.13 28.49
C ARG A 170 15.84 -11.42 29.11
N GLY A 171 17.03 -11.61 28.52
CA GLY A 171 18.27 -11.04 29.05
C GLY A 171 18.89 -11.81 30.22
N ASP A 172 18.22 -12.85 30.73
CA ASP A 172 18.65 -13.72 31.81
C ASP A 172 18.78 -15.17 31.33
N GLU A 173 19.43 -16.03 32.10
CA GLU A 173 19.60 -17.44 31.76
C GLU A 173 18.37 -18.25 32.16
N LEU A 174 18.08 -19.30 31.38
CA LEU A 174 17.08 -20.27 31.76
C LEU A 174 17.60 -21.04 32.99
N GLY A 175 16.82 -21.07 34.07
CA GLY A 175 17.22 -21.73 35.31
C GLY A 175 17.59 -23.22 35.13
N THR A 176 18.37 -23.74 36.01
CA THR A 176 18.76 -25.16 36.12
C THR A 176 17.64 -25.99 36.73
#